data_94f320180eb211b3abd8d1dd6c52193d
#
_entry.id   94f320180eb211b3abd8d1dd6c52193d
#
_cell.length_a   1.000
_cell.length_b   1.000
_cell.length_c   1.000
_cell.angle_alpha   90.00
_cell.angle_beta   90.00
_cell.angle_gamma   90.00
#
_symmetry.space_group_name_H-M   'P 1'
#
loop_
_entity.id
_entity.type
_entity.pdbx_description
1 polymer ?
#
loop_
_entity_poly.entity_id
_entity_poly.type
_entity_poly.pdbx_seq_one_letter_code
_entity_poly.pdbx_strand_id
1 'polypeptide(L)'
;LRYGENILGADAALDYKEVFSEYICKGQRAGNDEDFGAAVAEESASLSDTTVRRRRVMLIKASGQTDGGSAADRVKYERASRRAKAIATTYTVQGWRQADGSLWRHNELVRVTGPVIGFDDQFVIAQVTYRLNEQGMVCVLQVGPPDGYVNNPAKVNAKKDAAKKRAAGGDGSGEWGDVRPADSKAPKVNNKPVKSSGGWDEVKRAR
;
A
#
# COMPACT_ATOMS: atom_id res chain seq x y z
N LEU A 1 -19.89 19.65 1.50
CA LEU A 1 -19.37 20.68 2.41
C LEU A 1 -19.40 22.03 1.74
N ARG A 2 -20.11 22.98 2.33
CA ARG A 2 -20.20 24.35 1.81
C ARG A 2 -19.77 25.36 2.85
N TYR A 3 -18.94 26.30 2.44
CA TYR A 3 -18.53 27.40 3.29
C TYR A 3 -19.73 28.32 3.63
N GLY A 4 -19.91 28.68 4.90
CA GLY A 4 -21.03 29.46 5.37
C GLY A 4 -22.31 28.69 5.71
N GLU A 5 -22.39 27.40 5.41
CA GLU A 5 -23.52 26.55 5.78
C GLU A 5 -23.17 25.58 6.89
N ASN A 6 -22.19 24.66 6.64
CA ASN A 6 -21.84 23.63 7.61
C ASN A 6 -20.36 23.62 7.97
N ILE A 7 -19.52 24.42 7.32
CA ILE A 7 -18.11 24.58 7.64
C ILE A 7 -17.94 25.72 8.64
N LEU A 8 -17.46 25.41 9.84
CA LEU A 8 -17.09 26.35 10.87
C LEU A 8 -15.70 26.94 10.68
N GLY A 9 -14.78 26.11 10.18
CA GLY A 9 -13.40 26.48 9.90
C GLY A 9 -12.79 25.59 8.84
N ALA A 10 -11.87 26.16 8.09
CA ALA A 10 -11.13 25.42 7.07
C ALA A 10 -9.65 25.81 7.14
N ASP A 11 -8.79 24.83 7.12
CA ASP A 11 -7.34 24.98 7.10
C ASP A 11 -6.78 24.14 5.94
N ALA A 12 -5.98 24.77 5.07
CA ALA A 12 -5.41 24.11 3.91
C ALA A 12 -3.91 24.39 3.81
N ALA A 13 -3.13 23.34 3.77
CA ALA A 13 -1.71 23.38 3.47
C ALA A 13 -1.46 22.84 2.06
N LEU A 14 -0.84 23.66 1.21
CA LEU A 14 -0.47 23.29 -0.15
C LEU A 14 1.06 23.26 -0.26
N ASP A 15 1.62 22.05 -0.36
CA ASP A 15 3.07 21.85 -0.49
C ASP A 15 3.40 21.04 -1.75
N TYR A 16 3.75 21.72 -2.82
CA TYR A 16 4.07 21.11 -4.11
C TYR A 16 5.55 20.74 -4.28
N LYS A 17 6.36 20.76 -3.22
CA LYS A 17 7.80 20.45 -3.33
C LYS A 17 8.08 19.02 -3.81
N GLU A 18 7.19 18.09 -3.50
CA GLU A 18 7.28 16.68 -3.89
C GLU A 18 6.50 16.34 -5.18
N VAL A 19 5.88 17.34 -5.84
CA VAL A 19 5.14 17.15 -7.09
C VAL A 19 6.06 17.47 -8.27
N PHE A 20 6.04 16.61 -9.29
CA PHE A 20 6.90 16.71 -10.46
C PHE A 20 6.05 16.90 -11.73
N SER A 21 6.61 17.55 -12.73
CA SER A 21 5.94 17.77 -14.02
C SER A 21 6.00 16.56 -14.95
N GLU A 22 6.95 15.66 -14.69
CA GLU A 22 7.15 14.46 -15.51
C GLU A 22 7.60 13.31 -14.62
N TYR A 23 6.94 12.19 -14.74
CA TYR A 23 7.24 10.95 -14.03
C TYR A 23 7.63 9.90 -15.05
N ILE A 24 8.81 9.32 -14.91
CA ILE A 24 9.35 8.30 -15.80
C ILE A 24 9.65 7.08 -14.96
N CYS A 25 9.06 5.95 -15.29
CA CYS A 25 9.39 4.67 -14.67
C CYS A 25 10.25 3.86 -15.63
N LYS A 26 11.44 3.47 -15.18
CA LYS A 26 12.31 2.53 -15.88
C LYS A 26 12.29 1.20 -15.16
N GLY A 27 12.07 0.15 -15.92
CA GLY A 27 12.01 -1.22 -15.43
C GLY A 27 12.97 -2.12 -16.18
N GLN A 28 13.03 -3.35 -15.72
CA GLN A 28 13.79 -4.41 -16.35
C GLN A 28 12.94 -5.69 -16.29
N ARG A 29 12.88 -6.43 -17.38
CA ARG A 29 12.24 -7.75 -17.44
C ARG A 29 13.29 -8.83 -17.68
N ALA A 30 12.93 -10.08 -17.43
CA ALA A 30 13.77 -11.21 -17.83
C ALA A 30 13.82 -11.26 -19.37
N GLY A 31 15.01 -11.43 -19.92
CA GLY A 31 15.21 -11.69 -21.34
C GLY A 31 14.77 -13.10 -21.71
N ASN A 32 14.51 -13.30 -22.97
CA ASN A 32 14.34 -14.60 -23.62
C ASN A 32 15.30 -14.68 -24.83
N ASP A 33 15.26 -15.76 -25.58
CA ASP A 33 16.18 -15.97 -26.71
C ASP A 33 15.99 -14.96 -27.86
N GLU A 34 14.83 -14.29 -27.92
CA GLU A 34 14.49 -13.30 -28.95
C GLU A 34 14.71 -11.86 -28.43
N ASP A 35 14.45 -11.61 -27.14
CA ASP A 35 14.55 -10.31 -26.50
C ASP A 35 15.62 -10.30 -25.43
N PHE A 36 16.74 -9.61 -25.68
CA PHE A 36 17.86 -9.48 -24.72
C PHE A 36 18.50 -8.09 -24.79
N GLY A 37 19.36 -7.79 -23.84
CA GLY A 37 20.12 -6.54 -23.79
C GLY A 37 19.26 -5.30 -23.58
N ALA A 38 19.42 -4.29 -24.44
CA ALA A 38 18.77 -3.00 -24.32
C ALA A 38 17.24 -3.08 -24.38
N ALA A 39 16.68 -3.96 -25.22
CA ALA A 39 15.24 -4.14 -25.37
C ALA A 39 14.54 -4.59 -24.07
N VAL A 40 15.26 -5.30 -23.23
CA VAL A 40 14.77 -5.78 -21.93
C VAL A 40 14.94 -4.74 -20.81
N ALA A 41 15.94 -3.88 -20.96
CA ALA A 41 16.29 -2.85 -19.95
C ALA A 41 15.54 -1.52 -20.16
N GLU A 42 14.96 -1.28 -21.34
CA GLU A 42 14.35 -0.01 -21.72
C GLU A 42 12.83 0.05 -21.52
N GLU A 43 12.22 -0.95 -20.94
CA GLU A 43 10.79 -0.88 -20.71
C GLU A 43 10.46 0.28 -19.78
N SER A 44 9.91 1.33 -20.35
CA SER A 44 9.65 2.58 -19.64
C SER A 44 8.21 3.05 -19.88
N ALA A 45 7.66 3.68 -18.85
CA ALA A 45 6.43 4.42 -18.97
C ALA A 45 6.67 5.85 -18.48
N SER A 46 6.09 6.82 -19.18
CA SER A 46 6.16 8.22 -18.78
C SER A 46 4.75 8.81 -18.64
N LEU A 47 4.61 9.78 -17.75
CA LEU A 47 3.38 10.51 -17.54
C LEU A 47 3.70 11.95 -17.17
N SER A 48 3.08 12.90 -17.85
CA SER A 48 3.23 14.33 -17.59
C SER A 48 2.14 14.82 -16.62
N ASP A 49 2.50 15.79 -15.80
CA ASP A 49 1.59 16.52 -14.92
C ASP A 49 1.69 18.03 -15.21
N THR A 50 0.63 18.61 -15.75
CA THR A 50 0.56 20.02 -16.17
C THR A 50 0.36 20.98 -14.99
N THR A 51 0.09 20.48 -13.79
CA THR A 51 -0.05 21.31 -12.57
C THR A 51 1.25 22.00 -12.18
N VAL A 52 2.39 21.42 -12.57
CA VAL A 52 3.71 21.98 -12.30
C VAL A 52 4.27 22.65 -13.55
N ARG A 53 4.33 23.98 -13.55
CA ARG A 53 4.79 24.77 -14.72
C ARG A 53 6.27 24.55 -15.05
N ARG A 54 7.12 24.39 -14.05
CA ARG A 54 8.57 24.15 -14.26
C ARG A 54 8.82 22.69 -14.58
N ARG A 55 9.73 22.41 -15.52
CA ARG A 55 10.15 21.05 -15.79
C ARG A 55 10.92 20.49 -14.61
N ARG A 56 10.29 19.52 -13.95
CA ARG A 56 10.85 18.72 -12.83
C ARG A 56 10.58 17.27 -13.13
N VAL A 57 11.62 16.51 -13.41
CA VAL A 57 11.50 15.10 -13.81
C VAL A 57 11.78 14.23 -12.60
N MET A 58 10.92 13.24 -12.40
CA MET A 58 11.11 12.17 -11.44
C MET A 58 11.39 10.86 -12.15
N LEU A 59 12.54 10.26 -11.89
CA LEU A 59 12.88 8.93 -12.36
C LEU A 59 12.56 7.89 -11.28
N ILE A 60 11.72 6.93 -11.62
CA ILE A 60 11.29 5.82 -10.76
C ILE A 60 11.96 4.56 -11.27
N LYS A 61 12.68 3.87 -10.42
CA LYS A 61 13.18 2.53 -10.71
C LYS A 61 12.14 1.50 -10.27
N ALA A 62 11.65 0.70 -11.20
CA ALA A 62 10.79 -0.41 -10.86
C ALA A 62 11.60 -1.52 -10.16
N SER A 63 11.01 -2.11 -9.13
CA SER A 63 11.61 -3.25 -8.44
C SER A 63 11.01 -4.55 -8.98
N GLY A 64 11.86 -5.48 -9.38
CA GLY A 64 11.45 -6.77 -9.92
C GLY A 64 11.20 -6.75 -11.43
N GLN A 65 10.66 -7.84 -11.93
CA GLN A 65 10.29 -7.99 -13.32
C GLN A 65 9.11 -7.06 -13.65
N THR A 66 9.32 -6.17 -14.60
CA THR A 66 8.36 -5.11 -14.94
C THR A 66 7.96 -5.26 -16.39
N ASP A 67 6.67 -5.30 -16.65
CA ASP A 67 6.08 -5.11 -17.96
C ASP A 67 5.62 -3.65 -18.16
N GLY A 68 5.36 -3.23 -19.38
CA GLY A 68 4.94 -1.85 -19.69
C GLY A 68 3.66 -1.44 -18.97
N GLY A 69 2.74 -2.35 -18.76
CA GLY A 69 1.52 -2.11 -18.00
C GLY A 69 1.81 -1.81 -16.52
N SER A 70 2.67 -2.59 -15.92
CA SER A 70 3.09 -2.40 -14.52
C SER A 70 3.87 -1.09 -14.33
N ALA A 71 4.71 -0.71 -15.28
CA ALA A 71 5.41 0.57 -15.25
C ALA A 71 4.45 1.76 -15.35
N ALA A 72 3.45 1.69 -16.24
CA ALA A 72 2.44 2.73 -16.41
C ALA A 72 1.58 2.90 -15.15
N ASP A 73 1.16 1.81 -14.52
CA ASP A 73 0.39 1.86 -13.27
C ASP A 73 1.22 2.42 -12.13
N ARG A 74 2.51 2.12 -12.10
CA ARG A 74 3.42 2.68 -11.11
C ARG A 74 3.55 4.20 -11.25
N VAL A 75 3.70 4.70 -12.46
CA VAL A 75 3.79 6.14 -12.74
C VAL A 75 2.49 6.86 -12.35
N LYS A 76 1.34 6.31 -12.73
CA LYS A 76 0.02 6.86 -12.34
C LYS A 76 -0.13 6.94 -10.81
N TYR A 77 0.23 5.87 -10.13
CA TYR A 77 0.17 5.82 -8.68
C TYR A 77 1.09 6.85 -8.01
N GLU A 78 2.34 6.97 -8.45
CA GLU A 78 3.28 7.95 -7.88
C GLU A 78 2.80 9.39 -8.08
N ARG A 79 2.31 9.73 -9.26
CA ARG A 79 1.71 11.05 -9.51
C ARG A 79 0.54 11.32 -8.58
N ALA A 80 -0.41 10.40 -8.50
CA ALA A 80 -1.61 10.54 -7.68
C ALA A 80 -1.28 10.63 -6.19
N SER A 81 -0.40 9.78 -5.68
CA SER A 81 0.03 9.76 -4.28
C SER A 81 0.74 11.06 -3.87
N ARG A 82 1.63 11.59 -4.73
CA ARG A 82 2.33 12.84 -4.45
C ARG A 82 1.41 14.04 -4.51
N ARG A 83 0.49 14.07 -5.47
CA ARG A 83 -0.53 15.11 -5.55
C ARG A 83 -1.43 15.11 -4.32
N ALA A 84 -1.84 13.95 -3.84
CA ALA A 84 -2.64 13.85 -2.62
C ALA A 84 -1.89 14.33 -1.38
N LYS A 85 -0.60 14.03 -1.27
CA LYS A 85 0.25 14.53 -0.18
C LYS A 85 0.48 16.03 -0.24
N ALA A 86 0.48 16.61 -1.44
CA ALA A 86 0.65 18.05 -1.64
C ALA A 86 -0.55 18.86 -1.17
N ILE A 87 -1.73 18.25 -1.07
CA ILE A 87 -2.98 18.90 -0.68
C ILE A 87 -3.45 18.32 0.64
N ALA A 88 -3.09 18.95 1.74
CA ALA A 88 -3.58 18.59 3.06
C ALA A 88 -4.62 19.63 3.49
N THR A 89 -5.89 19.23 3.53
CA THR A 89 -6.99 20.14 3.88
C THR A 89 -7.79 19.57 5.05
N THR A 90 -8.06 20.42 6.02
CA THR A 90 -8.83 20.07 7.21
C THR A 90 -10.04 20.99 7.31
N TYR A 91 -11.22 20.40 7.46
CA TYR A 91 -12.46 21.12 7.67
C TYR A 91 -13.02 20.83 9.04
N THR A 92 -13.38 21.87 9.77
CA THR A 92 -14.16 21.75 11.01
C THR A 92 -15.62 22.01 10.69
N VAL A 93 -16.46 21.01 10.95
CA VAL A 93 -17.89 21.07 10.68
C VAL A 93 -18.69 20.98 11.97
N GLN A 94 -19.87 21.59 11.97
CA GLN A 94 -20.78 21.54 13.09
C GLN A 94 -21.49 20.19 13.14
N GLY A 95 -21.49 19.59 14.32
CA GLY A 95 -22.18 18.33 14.57
C GLY A 95 -21.39 17.10 14.07
N TRP A 96 -21.81 15.95 14.53
CA TRP A 96 -21.23 14.67 14.16
C TRP A 96 -21.96 14.00 13.01
N ARG A 97 -23.13 14.53 12.65
CA ARG A 97 -24.01 13.97 11.64
C ARG A 97 -24.07 14.84 10.40
N GLN A 98 -24.25 14.20 9.29
CA GLN A 98 -24.53 14.81 8.00
C GLN A 98 -25.99 15.27 7.94
N ALA A 99 -26.38 15.95 6.87
CA ALA A 99 -27.76 16.43 6.69
C ALA A 99 -28.80 15.29 6.59
N ASP A 100 -28.37 14.12 6.17
CA ASP A 100 -29.19 12.90 6.11
C ASP A 100 -29.32 12.15 7.45
N GLY A 101 -28.68 12.66 8.50
CA GLY A 101 -28.64 12.05 9.83
C GLY A 101 -27.56 10.98 10.04
N SER A 102 -26.83 10.59 9.01
CA SER A 102 -25.71 9.67 9.13
C SER A 102 -24.51 10.33 9.81
N LEU A 103 -23.63 9.54 10.43
CA LEU A 103 -22.37 10.03 10.98
C LEU A 103 -21.38 10.26 9.84
N TRP A 104 -20.52 11.26 9.97
CA TRP A 104 -19.36 11.42 9.10
C TRP A 104 -18.44 10.20 9.22
N ARG A 105 -18.07 9.59 8.11
CA ARG A 105 -17.21 8.40 8.09
C ARG A 105 -16.01 8.63 7.19
N HIS A 106 -14.90 7.95 7.51
CA HIS A 106 -13.76 7.90 6.62
C HIS A 106 -14.10 7.11 5.35
N ASN A 107 -13.36 7.38 4.28
CA ASN A 107 -13.53 6.77 2.96
C ASN A 107 -14.87 7.10 2.26
N GLU A 108 -15.53 8.18 2.67
CA GLU A 108 -16.67 8.74 1.96
C GLU A 108 -16.22 9.87 1.04
N LEU A 109 -16.87 9.96 -0.13
CA LEU A 109 -16.68 11.07 -1.07
C LEU A 109 -17.51 12.26 -0.65
N VAL A 110 -16.89 13.41 -0.53
CA VAL A 110 -17.55 14.66 -0.23
C VAL A 110 -17.22 15.70 -1.28
N ARG A 111 -18.24 16.43 -1.75
CA ARG A 111 -18.01 17.63 -2.54
C ARG A 111 -17.71 18.79 -1.63
N VAL A 112 -16.62 19.46 -1.89
CA VAL A 112 -16.20 20.66 -1.17
C VAL A 112 -16.36 21.84 -2.12
N THR A 113 -17.17 22.82 -1.72
CA THR A 113 -17.33 24.08 -2.43
C THR A 113 -16.96 25.21 -1.48
N GLY A 114 -15.86 25.86 -1.74
CA GLY A 114 -15.35 26.94 -0.90
C GLY A 114 -14.58 28.00 -1.67
N PRO A 115 -15.08 29.24 -1.73
CA PRO A 115 -14.39 30.30 -2.46
C PRO A 115 -13.07 30.72 -1.81
N VAL A 116 -12.93 30.50 -0.51
CA VAL A 116 -11.75 30.93 0.27
C VAL A 116 -10.50 30.13 -0.05
N ILE A 117 -10.65 28.80 -0.18
CA ILE A 117 -9.51 27.90 -0.50
C ILE A 117 -9.42 27.63 -2.01
N GLY A 118 -10.49 27.98 -2.76
CA GLY A 118 -10.52 27.84 -4.21
C GLY A 118 -10.77 26.40 -4.68
N PHE A 119 -11.28 25.53 -3.81
CA PHE A 119 -11.68 24.17 -4.19
C PHE A 119 -13.16 24.11 -4.54
N ASP A 120 -13.47 23.51 -5.67
CA ASP A 120 -14.82 23.06 -6.05
C ASP A 120 -14.69 21.70 -6.71
N ASP A 121 -14.39 20.68 -5.89
CA ASP A 121 -14.10 19.34 -6.37
C ASP A 121 -14.56 18.28 -5.36
N GLN A 122 -14.49 17.04 -5.78
CA GLN A 122 -14.74 15.88 -4.93
C GLN A 122 -13.46 15.44 -4.21
N PHE A 123 -13.59 15.28 -2.90
CA PHE A 123 -12.54 14.80 -2.02
C PHE A 123 -12.99 13.55 -1.28
N VAL A 124 -12.01 12.74 -0.86
CA VAL A 124 -12.24 11.63 0.06
C VAL A 124 -11.94 12.07 1.48
N ILE A 125 -12.79 11.72 2.41
CA ILE A 125 -12.51 11.87 3.84
C ILE A 125 -11.48 10.83 4.24
N ALA A 126 -10.26 11.27 4.52
CA ALA A 126 -9.17 10.40 4.96
C ALA A 126 -9.26 10.07 6.44
N GLN A 127 -9.62 11.05 7.25
CA GLN A 127 -9.73 10.91 8.70
C GLN A 127 -10.89 11.74 9.23
N VAL A 128 -11.57 11.21 10.25
CA VAL A 128 -12.66 11.86 10.97
C VAL A 128 -12.29 11.88 12.44
N THR A 129 -12.37 13.07 13.05
CA THR A 129 -12.17 13.23 14.49
C THR A 129 -13.39 13.92 15.09
N TYR A 130 -14.12 13.20 15.92
CA TYR A 130 -15.25 13.76 16.66
C TYR A 130 -14.75 14.44 17.93
N ARG A 131 -15.19 15.67 18.15
CA ARG A 131 -14.84 16.44 19.34
C ARG A 131 -16.11 16.95 20.03
N LEU A 132 -16.07 16.94 21.34
CA LEU A 132 -17.06 17.58 22.20
C LEU A 132 -16.31 18.58 23.08
N ASN A 133 -16.61 19.84 22.93
CA ASN A 133 -15.98 20.92 23.68
C ASN A 133 -17.05 21.96 24.12
N GLU A 134 -16.62 23.07 24.71
CA GLU A 134 -17.50 24.16 25.14
C GLU A 134 -18.32 24.76 23.98
N GLN A 135 -17.85 24.66 22.76
CA GLN A 135 -18.55 25.08 21.53
C GLN A 135 -19.59 24.04 21.05
N GLY A 136 -19.71 22.91 21.76
CA GLY A 136 -20.62 21.82 21.42
C GLY A 136 -19.95 20.68 20.65
N MET A 137 -20.77 19.95 19.90
CA MET A 137 -20.32 18.83 19.07
C MET A 137 -19.75 19.37 17.76
N VAL A 138 -18.47 19.10 17.52
CA VAL A 138 -17.80 19.44 16.27
C VAL A 138 -17.10 18.20 15.69
N CYS A 139 -16.97 18.18 14.39
CA CYS A 139 -16.26 17.12 13.67
C CYS A 139 -15.13 17.73 12.84
N VAL A 140 -13.93 17.19 12.97
CA VAL A 140 -12.77 17.59 12.18
C VAL A 140 -12.54 16.55 11.11
N LEU A 141 -12.64 16.95 9.86
CA LEU A 141 -12.50 16.12 8.68
C LEU A 141 -11.19 16.44 7.96
N GLN A 142 -10.30 15.49 7.84
CA GLN A 142 -9.18 15.59 6.91
C GLN A 142 -9.59 15.03 5.57
N VAL A 143 -9.45 15.81 4.52
CA VAL A 143 -9.85 15.44 3.17
C VAL A 143 -8.69 15.59 2.19
N GLY A 144 -8.71 14.79 1.14
CA GLY A 144 -7.72 14.85 0.07
C GLY A 144 -8.26 14.32 -1.25
N PRO A 145 -7.54 14.53 -2.35
CA PRO A 145 -7.93 14.05 -3.67
C PRO A 145 -8.13 12.54 -3.70
N PRO A 146 -9.22 12.02 -4.29
CA PRO A 146 -9.56 10.59 -4.27
C PRO A 146 -8.48 9.72 -4.92
N ASP A 147 -7.83 10.21 -5.96
CA ASP A 147 -6.78 9.49 -6.69
C ASP A 147 -5.58 9.11 -5.82
N GLY A 148 -5.33 9.83 -4.74
CA GLY A 148 -4.21 9.58 -3.84
C GLY A 148 -4.43 8.45 -2.85
N TYR A 149 -5.65 7.99 -2.68
CA TYR A 149 -6.03 6.92 -1.75
C TYR A 149 -6.17 5.55 -2.43
N VAL A 150 -5.71 5.44 -3.67
CA VAL A 150 -5.67 4.19 -4.41
C VAL A 150 -4.55 3.29 -3.88
N ASN A 151 -4.80 1.98 -3.88
CA ASN A 151 -3.80 1.01 -3.44
C ASN A 151 -2.56 1.00 -4.35
N ASN A 152 -1.38 0.85 -3.75
CA ASN A 152 -0.14 0.72 -4.50
C ASN A 152 -0.19 -0.52 -5.42
N PRO A 153 -0.06 -0.37 -6.75
CA PRO A 153 -0.18 -1.48 -7.70
C PRO A 153 0.85 -2.58 -7.46
N ALA A 154 2.07 -2.23 -7.04
CA ALA A 154 3.09 -3.22 -6.72
C ALA A 154 2.68 -4.14 -5.56
N LYS A 155 2.01 -3.61 -4.53
CA LYS A 155 1.50 -4.42 -3.41
C LYS A 155 0.30 -5.26 -3.81
N VAL A 156 -0.55 -4.75 -4.71
CA VAL A 156 -1.72 -5.47 -5.20
C VAL A 156 -1.29 -6.65 -6.08
N ASN A 157 -0.35 -6.43 -6.98
CA ASN A 157 0.18 -7.47 -7.86
C ASN A 157 0.90 -8.56 -7.05
N ALA A 158 1.75 -8.20 -6.10
CA ALA A 158 2.40 -9.16 -5.21
C ALA A 158 1.39 -10.04 -4.44
N LYS A 159 0.28 -9.46 -3.99
CA LYS A 159 -0.80 -10.22 -3.34
C LYS A 159 -1.53 -11.15 -4.31
N LYS A 160 -1.79 -10.70 -5.53
CA LYS A 160 -2.43 -11.52 -6.59
C LYS A 160 -1.53 -12.70 -6.98
N ASP A 161 -0.24 -12.48 -7.13
CA ASP A 161 0.73 -13.52 -7.47
C ASP A 161 0.86 -14.56 -6.34
N ALA A 162 0.90 -14.09 -5.10
CA ALA A 162 0.90 -14.98 -3.94
C ALA A 162 -0.42 -15.79 -3.83
N ALA A 163 -1.55 -15.17 -4.11
CA ALA A 163 -2.85 -15.86 -4.14
C ALA A 163 -2.93 -16.86 -5.29
N LYS A 164 -2.44 -16.50 -6.48
CA LYS A 164 -2.38 -17.39 -7.65
C LYS A 164 -1.48 -18.60 -7.39
N LYS A 165 -0.32 -18.41 -6.76
CA LYS A 165 0.56 -19.50 -6.34
C LYS A 165 -0.11 -20.45 -5.34
N ARG A 166 -0.88 -19.91 -4.39
CA ARG A 166 -1.65 -20.72 -3.43
C ARG A 166 -2.80 -21.49 -4.10
N ALA A 167 -3.54 -20.84 -5.02
CA ALA A 167 -4.65 -21.44 -5.73
C ALA A 167 -4.22 -22.50 -6.75
N ALA A 168 -3.01 -22.38 -7.32
CA ALA A 168 -2.46 -23.33 -8.25
C ALA A 168 -1.95 -24.64 -7.57
N GLY A 169 -2.16 -24.78 -6.26
CA GLY A 169 -1.74 -25.98 -5.52
C GLY A 169 -0.22 -26.20 -5.54
N GLY A 170 0.51 -25.18 -5.93
CA GLY A 170 1.95 -25.21 -5.90
C GLY A 170 2.42 -25.20 -4.44
N ASP A 171 2.53 -26.39 -3.88
CA ASP A 171 3.61 -26.59 -2.96
C ASP A 171 4.85 -26.20 -3.76
N GLY A 172 5.81 -25.56 -3.15
CA GLY A 172 6.99 -25.05 -3.85
C GLY A 172 7.88 -26.13 -4.47
N SER A 173 7.29 -27.13 -5.11
CA SER A 173 7.94 -28.19 -5.85
C SER A 173 8.31 -27.71 -7.27
N GLY A 174 9.14 -26.69 -7.33
CA GLY A 174 10.17 -26.67 -8.36
C GLY A 174 11.11 -27.86 -8.10
N GLU A 175 11.97 -28.14 -9.01
CA GLU A 175 12.95 -29.24 -9.04
C GLU A 175 13.72 -29.50 -7.70
N TRP A 176 13.64 -28.56 -6.75
CA TRP A 176 14.13 -28.63 -5.38
C TRP A 176 13.08 -29.00 -4.32
N GLY A 177 11.79 -29.02 -4.68
CA GLY A 177 10.69 -29.36 -3.76
C GLY A 177 10.61 -30.84 -3.41
N ASP A 178 11.22 -31.69 -4.22
CA ASP A 178 11.31 -33.13 -3.96
C ASP A 178 12.45 -33.49 -2.99
N VAL A 179 13.32 -32.54 -2.67
CA VAL A 179 14.33 -32.76 -1.62
C VAL A 179 13.64 -32.63 -0.27
N ARG A 180 13.02 -33.71 0.15
CA ARG A 180 12.52 -33.81 1.52
C ARG A 180 13.70 -33.72 2.48
N PRO A 181 13.65 -32.89 3.53
CA PRO A 181 14.65 -32.93 4.58
C PRO A 181 14.79 -34.37 5.06
N ALA A 182 15.99 -34.84 5.23
CA ALA A 182 16.30 -36.22 5.67
C ALA A 182 15.50 -36.60 6.96
N ASP A 183 15.11 -35.60 7.76
CA ASP A 183 14.39 -35.78 9.01
C ASP A 183 12.87 -36.00 8.82
N SER A 184 12.30 -35.80 7.64
CA SER A 184 10.86 -36.02 7.41
C SER A 184 10.45 -37.50 7.46
N LYS A 185 11.43 -38.38 7.48
CA LYS A 185 11.29 -39.81 7.73
C LYS A 185 12.19 -40.27 8.89
N ALA A 186 12.39 -39.47 9.88
CA ALA A 186 12.97 -39.97 11.11
C ALA A 186 12.17 -41.22 11.52
N PRO A 187 12.81 -42.36 11.67
CA PRO A 187 12.11 -43.57 12.08
C PRO A 187 11.39 -43.24 13.38
N LYS A 188 10.10 -43.54 13.43
CA LYS A 188 9.30 -43.39 14.67
C LYS A 188 10.12 -44.08 15.75
N VAL A 189 10.74 -43.31 16.64
CA VAL A 189 11.43 -43.82 17.79
C VAL A 189 10.40 -44.61 18.59
N ASN A 190 10.63 -45.91 18.61
CA ASN A 190 9.78 -46.83 19.32
C ASN A 190 10.09 -46.62 20.79
N ASN A 191 9.33 -45.73 21.45
CA ASN A 191 9.44 -45.45 22.89
C ASN A 191 8.97 -46.64 23.75
N LYS A 192 9.29 -47.85 23.33
CA LYS A 192 9.24 -48.96 24.30
C LYS A 192 10.35 -48.74 25.30
N PRO A 193 10.02 -48.66 26.61
CA PRO A 193 11.03 -48.53 27.62
C PRO A 193 11.98 -49.71 27.49
N VAL A 194 13.23 -49.44 27.13
CA VAL A 194 14.29 -50.45 27.19
C VAL A 194 14.38 -50.79 28.67
N LYS A 195 14.01 -52.03 29.02
CA LYS A 195 14.30 -52.57 30.33
C LYS A 195 15.81 -52.48 30.49
N SER A 196 16.26 -51.61 31.38
CA SER A 196 17.65 -51.55 31.78
C SER A 196 18.01 -52.89 32.44
N SER A 197 18.59 -53.78 31.66
CA SER A 197 19.28 -54.93 32.22
C SER A 197 20.48 -54.42 32.98
N GLY A 198 20.44 -54.61 34.26
CA GLY A 198 21.35 -54.16 35.27
C GLY A 198 22.82 -54.09 34.90
N GLY A 199 23.33 -52.92 34.99
CA GLY A 199 24.75 -52.68 34.81
C GLY A 199 25.30 -51.73 35.88
N TRP A 200 24.44 -51.02 36.60
CA TRP A 200 24.90 -50.00 37.51
C TRP A 200 24.90 -50.45 38.98
N ASP A 201 24.20 -51.51 39.32
CA ASP A 201 24.15 -52.02 40.69
C ASP A 201 25.34 -52.92 41.05
N GLU A 202 26.04 -53.43 40.07
CA GLU A 202 27.27 -54.22 40.35
C GLU A 202 28.49 -53.36 40.68
N VAL A 203 28.55 -52.13 40.22
CA VAL A 203 29.69 -51.22 40.50
C VAL A 203 29.68 -50.70 41.93
N LYS A 204 28.55 -50.73 42.64
CA LYS A 204 28.44 -50.29 44.05
C LYS A 204 28.77 -51.38 45.09
N ARG A 205 28.94 -52.64 44.65
CA ARG A 205 29.28 -53.75 45.58
C ARG A 205 30.76 -54.13 45.58
N ALA A 206 31.58 -53.41 44.80
CA ALA A 206 33.01 -53.68 44.71
C ALA A 206 33.87 -52.61 45.42
N ARG A 207 33.31 -52.00 46.50
CA ARG A 207 34.07 -51.18 47.44
C ARG A 207 33.68 -51.56 48.87
#